data_42cfb81e19bb9f07afdd7a1bbf011862
#
_entry.id   42cfb81e19bb9f07afdd7a1bbf011862
#
_cell.length_a   1.000
_cell.length_b   1.000
_cell.length_c   1.000
_cell.angle_alpha   90.00
_cell.angle_beta   90.00
_cell.angle_gamma   90.00
#
_symmetry.space_group_name_H-M   'P 1'
#
loop_
_entity.id
_entity.type
_entity.pdbx_description
1 polymer ?
#
loop_
_entity_poly.entity_id
_entity_poly.type
_entity_poly.pdbx_seq_one_letter_code
_entity_poly.pdbx_strand_id
1 'polypeptide(L)'
;MRKIRKILAAVLVLMLMLTPVVSVSQPVTVQAAAKTTKTTLKKSGGRYYAYENGKKLRNTWRTIQSGKKKYTYYFGSNGAAYQASKEMMGRYGVIVKKIRGQYYGFDYLGHRVKGVRVGSTSTYGMPYVFYFNSNGTYNKKRTAQLRTASKTNKKAATIKKMLGKCRKYRISKNSCFMNGNGVDITYTYDTVELSVFRPKGKNYKYDVVESLVARY
;
A
#
# COMPACT_ATOMS: atom_id res chain seq x y z
N MET A 1 44.63 -8.83 47.83
CA MET A 1 44.24 -8.49 46.42
C MET A 1 43.27 -7.30 46.29
N ARG A 2 42.38 -6.99 47.24
CA ARG A 2 41.46 -5.85 47.15
C ARG A 2 42.11 -4.46 47.29
N LYS A 3 43.21 -4.32 48.07
CA LYS A 3 43.89 -3.05 48.24
C LYS A 3 44.70 -2.58 47.01
N ILE A 4 45.26 -3.48 46.25
CA ILE A 4 46.02 -3.15 45.04
C ILE A 4 45.11 -2.62 43.91
N ARG A 5 43.88 -3.16 43.78
CA ARG A 5 42.91 -2.65 42.80
C ARG A 5 42.42 -1.20 43.07
N LYS A 6 42.37 -0.78 44.33
CA LYS A 6 41.99 0.58 44.69
C LYS A 6 43.09 1.60 44.40
N ILE A 7 44.33 1.21 44.50
CA ILE A 7 45.50 2.07 44.22
C ILE A 7 45.65 2.25 42.70
N LEU A 8 45.46 1.20 41.90
CA LEU A 8 45.48 1.29 40.43
C LEU A 8 44.35 2.20 39.88
N ALA A 9 43.16 2.18 40.49
CA ALA A 9 42.06 3.04 40.07
C ALA A 9 42.33 4.52 40.40
N ALA A 10 42.98 4.83 41.53
CA ALA A 10 43.34 6.20 41.93
C ALA A 10 44.43 6.80 41.04
N VAL A 11 45.43 6.01 40.62
CA VAL A 11 46.49 6.46 39.71
C VAL A 11 45.96 6.70 38.30
N LEU A 12 45.00 5.90 37.84
CA LEU A 12 44.37 6.08 36.51
C LEU A 12 43.53 7.36 36.44
N VAL A 13 42.86 7.74 37.55
CA VAL A 13 42.05 8.99 37.61
C VAL A 13 42.96 10.22 37.65
N LEU A 14 44.13 10.15 38.26
CA LEU A 14 45.04 11.29 38.33
C LEU A 14 45.78 11.59 37.02
N MET A 15 45.99 10.56 36.16
CA MET A 15 46.59 10.74 34.83
C MET A 15 45.63 11.32 33.79
N LEU A 16 44.32 11.27 34.02
CA LEU A 16 43.29 11.80 33.10
C LEU A 16 43.08 13.32 33.23
N MET A 17 43.68 13.97 34.27
CA MET A 17 43.51 15.40 34.51
C MET A 17 44.60 16.30 33.89
N LEU A 18 45.54 15.75 33.13
CA LEU A 18 46.66 16.49 32.53
C LEU A 18 46.64 16.53 30.99
N THR A 19 45.49 16.29 30.37
CA THR A 19 45.37 16.52 28.93
C THR A 19 45.06 18.00 28.67
N PRO A 20 45.85 18.72 27.86
CA PRO A 20 45.50 20.09 27.49
C PRO A 20 44.19 20.02 26.67
N VAL A 21 43.19 20.79 27.12
CA VAL A 21 41.95 21.01 26.37
C VAL A 21 42.33 21.82 25.13
N VAL A 22 42.60 21.10 24.02
CA VAL A 22 42.66 21.71 22.71
C VAL A 22 41.21 22.01 22.31
N SER A 23 40.79 23.23 22.45
CA SER A 23 39.53 23.74 21.95
C SER A 23 39.57 23.68 20.41
N VAL A 24 39.21 22.54 19.83
CA VAL A 24 38.93 22.42 18.40
C VAL A 24 37.59 23.12 18.18
N SER A 25 37.63 24.37 17.75
CA SER A 25 36.46 25.06 17.20
C SER A 25 36.02 24.31 15.96
N GLN A 26 35.04 23.41 16.12
CA GLN A 26 34.41 22.79 14.98
C GLN A 26 33.70 23.88 14.16
N PRO A 27 33.88 23.91 12.81
CA PRO A 27 33.12 24.83 12.00
C PRO A 27 31.63 24.50 12.18
N VAL A 28 30.88 25.46 12.69
CA VAL A 28 29.41 25.38 12.74
C VAL A 28 28.94 25.38 11.29
N THR A 29 28.72 24.20 10.75
CA THR A 29 28.00 24.05 9.47
C THR A 29 26.58 24.55 9.73
N VAL A 30 26.31 25.78 9.35
CA VAL A 30 24.94 26.29 9.24
C VAL A 30 24.23 25.48 8.18
N GLN A 31 23.57 24.45 8.63
CA GLN A 31 22.71 23.65 7.74
C GLN A 31 21.55 24.57 7.36
N ALA A 32 21.62 25.16 6.16
CA ALA A 32 20.54 25.97 5.63
C ALA A 32 19.26 25.15 5.70
N ALA A 33 18.29 25.58 6.51
CA ALA A 33 17.00 24.94 6.63
C ALA A 33 16.41 24.81 5.22
N ALA A 34 16.26 23.57 4.75
CA ALA A 34 15.71 23.29 3.44
C ALA A 34 14.33 23.96 3.38
N LYS A 35 14.19 24.98 2.53
CA LYS A 35 12.96 25.74 2.33
C LYS A 35 11.91 24.72 1.88
N THR A 36 11.01 24.34 2.78
CA THR A 36 9.93 23.37 2.48
C THR A 36 9.01 23.98 1.44
N THR A 37 9.24 23.62 0.18
CA THR A 37 8.42 24.10 -0.92
C THR A 37 6.99 23.55 -0.77
N LYS A 38 6.02 24.41 -0.54
CA LYS A 38 4.61 24.03 -0.39
C LYS A 38 4.07 23.53 -1.73
N THR A 39 3.73 22.23 -1.79
CA THR A 39 3.05 21.65 -2.94
C THR A 39 1.55 21.91 -2.86
N THR A 40 0.97 22.52 -3.89
CA THR A 40 -0.48 22.75 -4.00
C THR A 40 -1.08 21.76 -4.98
N LEU A 41 -2.13 21.04 -4.56
CA LEU A 41 -2.89 20.12 -5.41
C LEU A 41 -4.15 20.81 -5.92
N LYS A 42 -4.38 20.83 -7.25
CA LYS A 42 -5.58 21.36 -7.90
C LYS A 42 -6.28 20.28 -8.71
N LYS A 43 -7.60 20.30 -8.75
CA LYS A 43 -8.43 19.44 -9.61
C LYS A 43 -8.97 20.24 -10.78
N SER A 44 -8.79 19.74 -12.00
CA SER A 44 -9.30 20.34 -13.22
C SER A 44 -9.65 19.25 -14.23
N GLY A 45 -10.80 19.32 -14.88
CA GLY A 45 -11.26 18.31 -15.83
C GLY A 45 -11.29 16.89 -15.25
N GLY A 46 -11.69 16.75 -13.97
CA GLY A 46 -11.71 15.44 -13.28
C GLY A 46 -10.33 14.90 -12.84
N ARG A 47 -9.22 15.56 -13.23
CA ARG A 47 -7.85 15.14 -12.95
C ARG A 47 -7.16 16.02 -11.92
N TYR A 48 -6.19 15.45 -11.19
CA TYR A 48 -5.37 16.19 -10.23
C TYR A 48 -4.05 16.63 -10.86
N TYR A 49 -3.63 17.87 -10.53
CA TYR A 49 -2.36 18.49 -10.92
C TYR A 49 -1.70 19.08 -9.68
N ALA A 50 -0.38 18.97 -9.59
CA ALA A 50 0.37 19.58 -8.50
C ALA A 50 1.24 20.72 -8.99
N TYR A 51 1.42 21.71 -8.13
CA TYR A 51 2.21 22.92 -8.40
C TYR A 51 3.16 23.20 -7.23
N GLU A 52 4.38 23.61 -7.57
CA GLU A 52 5.38 24.13 -6.64
C GLU A 52 5.89 25.46 -7.18
N ASN A 53 5.85 26.52 -6.37
CA ASN A 53 6.22 27.89 -6.80
C ASN A 53 5.51 28.32 -8.11
N GLY A 54 4.22 28.00 -8.25
CA GLY A 54 3.43 28.30 -9.45
C GLY A 54 3.69 27.39 -10.65
N LYS A 55 4.74 26.56 -10.64
CA LYS A 55 5.10 25.67 -11.75
C LYS A 55 4.39 24.30 -11.61
N LYS A 56 3.76 23.85 -12.71
CA LYS A 56 3.12 22.54 -12.78
C LYS A 56 4.16 21.43 -12.74
N LEU A 57 3.97 20.46 -11.84
CA LEU A 57 4.85 19.30 -11.76
C LEU A 57 4.56 18.29 -12.87
N ARG A 58 5.63 17.69 -13.42
CA ARG A 58 5.58 16.69 -14.50
C ARG A 58 6.63 15.61 -14.26
N ASN A 59 6.35 14.38 -14.72
CA ASN A 59 7.26 13.22 -14.64
C ASN A 59 7.88 12.99 -13.25
N THR A 60 7.09 13.22 -12.19
CA THR A 60 7.61 13.22 -10.83
C THR A 60 6.64 12.65 -9.80
N TRP A 61 7.22 12.10 -8.74
CA TRP A 61 6.51 11.69 -7.55
C TRP A 61 6.35 12.85 -6.57
N ARG A 62 5.19 12.92 -5.90
CA ARG A 62 5.00 13.79 -4.73
C ARG A 62 4.12 13.09 -3.70
N THR A 63 4.51 13.27 -2.44
CA THR A 63 3.67 12.90 -1.30
C THR A 63 3.06 14.17 -0.73
N ILE A 64 1.74 14.23 -0.73
CA ILE A 64 0.97 15.42 -0.38
C ILE A 64 0.12 15.11 0.85
N GLN A 65 0.15 16.02 1.83
CA GLN A 65 -0.70 15.97 3.01
C GLN A 65 -2.14 16.34 2.63
N SER A 66 -3.10 15.52 3.02
CA SER A 66 -4.53 15.82 2.92
C SER A 66 -5.21 15.46 4.24
N GLY A 67 -5.57 16.45 5.02
CA GLY A 67 -5.99 16.30 6.40
C GLY A 67 -4.90 15.59 7.23
N LYS A 68 -5.26 14.55 7.97
CA LYS A 68 -4.34 13.75 8.80
C LYS A 68 -3.55 12.69 8.02
N LYS A 69 -3.76 12.53 6.72
CA LYS A 69 -3.15 11.47 5.91
C LYS A 69 -2.23 12.03 4.83
N LYS A 70 -1.19 11.24 4.49
CA LYS A 70 -0.27 11.52 3.38
C LYS A 70 -0.56 10.57 2.24
N TYR A 71 -0.69 11.11 1.02
CA TYR A 71 -0.92 10.34 -0.20
C TYR A 71 0.19 10.60 -1.21
N THR A 72 0.63 9.55 -1.89
CA THR A 72 1.67 9.65 -2.91
C THR A 72 1.05 9.58 -4.29
N TYR A 73 1.41 10.53 -5.14
CA TYR A 73 0.97 10.69 -6.53
C TYR A 73 2.15 10.57 -7.48
N TYR A 74 1.88 10.20 -8.73
CA TYR A 74 2.81 10.42 -9.83
C TYR A 74 2.15 11.28 -10.89
N PHE A 75 2.78 12.39 -11.24
CA PHE A 75 2.34 13.30 -12.28
C PHE A 75 3.05 12.96 -13.59
N GLY A 76 2.30 12.62 -14.62
CA GLY A 76 2.84 12.24 -15.93
C GLY A 76 3.43 13.43 -16.71
N SER A 77 3.79 13.20 -17.98
CA SER A 77 4.39 14.22 -18.85
C SER A 77 3.50 15.44 -19.09
N ASN A 78 2.17 15.26 -19.12
CA ASN A 78 1.19 16.35 -19.23
C ASN A 78 0.89 17.03 -17.86
N GLY A 79 1.50 16.56 -16.77
CA GLY A 79 1.30 17.04 -15.41
C GLY A 79 0.06 16.51 -14.71
N ALA A 80 -0.77 15.70 -15.37
CA ALA A 80 -1.90 15.04 -14.71
C ALA A 80 -1.43 13.86 -13.85
N ALA A 81 -2.03 13.69 -12.67
CA ALA A 81 -1.81 12.48 -11.87
C ALA A 81 -2.34 11.25 -12.61
N TYR A 82 -1.61 10.12 -12.51
CA TYR A 82 -2.18 8.84 -12.92
C TYR A 82 -3.30 8.47 -11.98
N GLN A 83 -4.48 8.16 -12.53
CA GLN A 83 -5.67 7.80 -11.75
C GLN A 83 -6.56 6.84 -12.54
N ALA A 84 -7.28 5.95 -11.83
CA ALA A 84 -8.28 5.08 -12.40
C ALA A 84 -9.57 5.88 -12.74
N SER A 85 -10.37 5.39 -13.69
CA SER A 85 -11.74 5.88 -13.86
C SER A 85 -12.62 5.31 -12.75
N LYS A 86 -13.35 6.16 -12.06
CA LYS A 86 -14.30 5.76 -11.02
C LYS A 86 -15.50 5.04 -11.64
N GLU A 87 -15.96 5.50 -12.77
CA GLU A 87 -17.12 4.99 -13.50
C GLU A 87 -16.88 3.54 -13.97
N MET A 88 -15.68 3.25 -14.46
CA MET A 88 -15.33 1.94 -15.00
C MET A 88 -14.87 0.93 -13.97
N MET A 89 -14.29 1.37 -12.86
CA MET A 89 -13.55 0.49 -11.94
C MET A 89 -14.04 0.57 -10.49
N GLY A 90 -15.05 1.40 -10.23
CA GLY A 90 -15.53 1.65 -8.88
C GLY A 90 -14.50 2.38 -7.99
N ARG A 91 -14.86 2.57 -6.73
CA ARG A 91 -14.07 3.36 -5.76
C ARG A 91 -12.71 2.74 -5.42
N TYR A 92 -12.61 1.43 -5.43
CA TYR A 92 -11.40 0.70 -5.01
C TYR A 92 -10.63 0.06 -6.16
N GLY A 93 -11.13 0.21 -7.39
CA GLY A 93 -10.42 -0.22 -8.59
C GLY A 93 -9.16 0.61 -8.85
N VAL A 94 -8.21 0.02 -9.57
CA VAL A 94 -6.93 0.66 -9.86
C VAL A 94 -6.54 0.52 -11.32
N ILE A 95 -5.80 1.50 -11.85
CA ILE A 95 -4.99 1.31 -13.04
C ILE A 95 -3.56 0.99 -12.66
N VAL A 96 -2.88 0.21 -13.50
CA VAL A 96 -1.47 -0.15 -13.30
C VAL A 96 -0.63 0.56 -14.37
N LYS A 97 0.41 1.28 -13.94
CA LYS A 97 1.30 2.05 -14.82
C LYS A 97 2.77 1.69 -14.55
N LYS A 98 3.56 1.58 -15.64
CA LYS A 98 5.02 1.41 -15.56
C LYS A 98 5.69 2.77 -15.43
N ILE A 99 6.53 2.94 -14.41
CA ILE A 99 7.28 4.18 -14.14
C ILE A 99 8.72 3.77 -13.84
N ARG A 100 9.66 4.23 -14.64
CA ARG A 100 11.09 3.93 -14.49
C ARG A 100 11.36 2.42 -14.27
N GLY A 101 10.77 1.57 -15.12
CA GLY A 101 10.97 0.12 -15.07
C GLY A 101 10.08 -0.66 -14.07
N GLN A 102 9.47 0.00 -13.09
CA GLN A 102 8.62 -0.61 -12.07
C GLN A 102 7.14 -0.36 -12.32
N TYR A 103 6.26 -1.29 -11.92
CA TYR A 103 4.82 -1.12 -12.04
C TYR A 103 4.22 -0.66 -10.70
N TYR A 104 3.26 0.28 -10.77
CA TYR A 104 2.54 0.86 -9.63
C TYR A 104 1.06 0.94 -9.94
N GLY A 105 0.22 0.79 -8.91
CA GLY A 105 -1.23 0.98 -8.99
C GLY A 105 -1.66 2.36 -8.50
N PHE A 106 -2.68 2.94 -9.16
CA PHE A 106 -3.27 4.22 -8.78
C PHE A 106 -4.79 4.09 -8.70
N ASP A 107 -5.40 4.60 -7.63
CA ASP A 107 -6.84 4.64 -7.46
C ASP A 107 -7.49 5.81 -8.25
N TYR A 108 -8.82 5.97 -8.12
CA TYR A 108 -9.56 7.03 -8.80
C TYR A 108 -9.25 8.45 -8.30
N LEU A 109 -8.61 8.60 -7.14
CA LEU A 109 -8.11 9.86 -6.61
C LEU A 109 -6.64 10.12 -7.00
N GLY A 110 -6.01 9.20 -7.75
CA GLY A 110 -4.61 9.27 -8.15
C GLY A 110 -3.64 8.87 -7.05
N HIS A 111 -4.11 8.28 -5.95
CA HIS A 111 -3.24 7.82 -4.89
C HIS A 111 -2.52 6.54 -5.29
N ARG A 112 -1.21 6.49 -5.09
CA ARG A 112 -0.46 5.23 -5.19
C ARG A 112 -0.96 4.25 -4.13
N VAL A 113 -1.35 3.06 -4.58
CA VAL A 113 -1.94 2.03 -3.72
C VAL A 113 -0.94 1.01 -3.21
N LYS A 114 -1.34 0.24 -2.21
CA LYS A 114 -0.62 -0.91 -1.62
C LYS A 114 -1.61 -2.02 -1.27
N GLY A 115 -1.07 -3.24 -1.02
CA GLY A 115 -1.87 -4.42 -0.69
C GLY A 115 -2.61 -4.98 -1.89
N VAL A 116 -3.68 -5.72 -1.61
CA VAL A 116 -4.52 -6.34 -2.64
C VAL A 116 -5.40 -5.29 -3.30
N ARG A 117 -5.46 -5.34 -4.63
CA ARG A 117 -6.33 -4.48 -5.46
C ARG A 117 -6.90 -5.30 -6.62
N VAL A 118 -8.08 -4.91 -7.05
CA VAL A 118 -8.65 -5.36 -8.33
C VAL A 118 -8.59 -4.18 -9.29
N GLY A 119 -8.17 -4.42 -10.52
CA GLY A 119 -8.01 -3.35 -11.48
C GLY A 119 -7.75 -3.85 -12.88
N SER A 120 -7.46 -2.93 -13.79
CA SER A 120 -7.12 -3.23 -15.18
C SER A 120 -5.80 -2.57 -15.58
N THR A 121 -5.10 -3.17 -16.51
CA THR A 121 -3.93 -2.59 -17.20
C THR A 121 -4.31 -1.79 -18.43
N SER A 122 -5.54 -1.96 -18.93
CA SER A 122 -6.10 -1.28 -20.10
C SER A 122 -7.52 -0.82 -19.83
N THR A 123 -8.02 0.11 -20.64
CA THR A 123 -9.38 0.68 -20.53
C THR A 123 -10.49 -0.36 -20.69
N TYR A 124 -10.22 -1.46 -21.43
CA TYR A 124 -11.18 -2.51 -21.76
C TYR A 124 -10.79 -3.90 -21.28
N GLY A 125 -9.75 -4.01 -20.46
CA GLY A 125 -9.28 -5.31 -19.95
C GLY A 125 -10.19 -5.86 -18.86
N MET A 126 -10.29 -7.19 -18.80
CA MET A 126 -10.93 -7.88 -17.67
C MET A 126 -10.27 -7.44 -16.35
N PRO A 127 -11.03 -7.26 -15.27
CA PRO A 127 -10.45 -6.90 -13.99
C PRO A 127 -9.53 -8.03 -13.51
N TYR A 128 -8.31 -7.65 -13.15
CA TYR A 128 -7.31 -8.56 -12.60
C TYR A 128 -7.03 -8.24 -11.14
N VAL A 129 -6.65 -9.28 -10.39
CA VAL A 129 -6.17 -9.13 -9.02
C VAL A 129 -4.69 -8.80 -9.04
N PHE A 130 -4.28 -7.81 -8.24
CA PHE A 130 -2.91 -7.36 -8.07
C PHE A 130 -2.53 -7.32 -6.60
N TYR A 131 -1.24 -7.52 -6.31
CA TYR A 131 -0.66 -7.23 -5.01
C TYR A 131 0.47 -6.20 -5.17
N PHE A 132 0.38 -5.12 -4.39
CA PHE A 132 1.42 -4.09 -4.30
C PHE A 132 2.10 -4.14 -2.93
N ASN A 133 3.43 -4.06 -2.91
CA ASN A 133 4.24 -4.01 -1.69
C ASN A 133 3.90 -2.76 -0.84
N SER A 134 4.44 -2.68 0.36
CA SER A 134 4.28 -1.52 1.26
C SER A 134 4.80 -0.21 0.64
N ASN A 135 5.84 -0.28 -0.18
CA ASN A 135 6.36 0.85 -0.97
C ASN A 135 5.57 1.13 -2.26
N GLY A 136 4.47 0.40 -2.53
CA GLY A 136 3.58 0.55 -3.68
C GLY A 136 4.05 -0.12 -4.97
N THR A 137 5.19 -0.81 -5.00
CA THR A 137 5.64 -1.54 -6.18
C THR A 137 4.84 -2.82 -6.40
N TYR A 138 4.61 -3.19 -7.64
CA TYR A 138 3.95 -4.44 -8.01
C TYR A 138 4.76 -5.66 -7.57
N ASN A 139 4.11 -6.62 -6.93
CA ASN A 139 4.72 -7.89 -6.54
C ASN A 139 4.23 -9.02 -7.43
N LYS A 140 5.04 -9.41 -8.42
CA LYS A 140 4.71 -10.45 -9.40
C LYS A 140 4.40 -11.80 -8.73
N LYS A 141 5.26 -12.25 -7.80
CA LYS A 141 5.12 -13.54 -7.11
C LYS A 141 3.82 -13.63 -6.29
N ARG A 142 3.59 -12.63 -5.42
CA ARG A 142 2.36 -12.58 -4.61
C ARG A 142 1.10 -12.41 -5.45
N THR A 143 1.17 -11.65 -6.54
CA THR A 143 0.06 -11.51 -7.47
C THR A 143 -0.29 -12.86 -8.14
N ALA A 144 0.69 -13.62 -8.59
CA ALA A 144 0.46 -14.94 -9.18
C ALA A 144 -0.19 -15.91 -8.17
N GLN A 145 0.31 -15.94 -6.94
CA GLN A 145 -0.27 -16.73 -5.85
C GLN A 145 -1.73 -16.32 -5.56
N LEU A 146 -1.98 -15.02 -5.49
CA LEU A 146 -3.30 -14.46 -5.24
C LEU A 146 -4.30 -14.84 -6.35
N ARG A 147 -3.88 -14.69 -7.62
CA ARG A 147 -4.70 -15.08 -8.79
C ARG A 147 -5.04 -16.56 -8.79
N THR A 148 -4.07 -17.42 -8.44
CA THR A 148 -4.32 -18.86 -8.32
C THR A 148 -5.30 -19.16 -7.19
N ALA A 149 -5.13 -18.54 -6.03
CA ALA A 149 -5.99 -18.77 -4.86
C ALA A 149 -7.39 -18.18 -5.01
N SER A 150 -7.58 -17.14 -5.85
CA SER A 150 -8.87 -16.48 -6.09
C SER A 150 -9.69 -17.10 -7.24
N LYS A 151 -9.18 -18.14 -7.90
CA LYS A 151 -9.96 -18.84 -8.95
C LYS A 151 -11.20 -19.50 -8.35
N THR A 152 -12.32 -19.45 -9.09
CA THR A 152 -13.55 -20.13 -8.73
C THR A 152 -13.31 -21.61 -8.42
N ASN A 153 -14.06 -22.18 -7.48
CA ASN A 153 -13.97 -23.55 -6.99
C ASN A 153 -12.65 -23.90 -6.24
N LYS A 154 -11.74 -22.95 -6.00
CA LYS A 154 -10.60 -23.18 -5.12
C LYS A 154 -11.00 -23.09 -3.66
N LYS A 155 -10.33 -23.87 -2.79
CA LYS A 155 -10.54 -23.79 -1.32
C LYS A 155 -10.30 -22.36 -0.84
N ALA A 156 -11.29 -21.78 -0.16
CA ALA A 156 -11.24 -20.37 0.29
C ALA A 156 -10.22 -20.12 1.39
N ALA A 157 -9.76 -21.14 2.11
CA ALA A 157 -8.79 -21.00 3.20
C ALA A 157 -7.51 -20.27 2.79
N THR A 158 -6.96 -20.59 1.61
CA THR A 158 -5.71 -19.99 1.10
C THR A 158 -5.90 -18.49 0.83
N ILE A 159 -6.95 -18.12 0.09
CA ILE A 159 -7.21 -16.71 -0.22
C ILE A 159 -7.56 -15.91 1.03
N LYS A 160 -8.34 -16.45 1.96
CA LYS A 160 -8.67 -15.81 3.24
C LYS A 160 -7.40 -15.55 4.07
N LYS A 161 -6.46 -16.49 4.13
CA LYS A 161 -5.15 -16.31 4.78
C LYS A 161 -4.34 -15.17 4.13
N MET A 162 -4.36 -15.05 2.80
CA MET A 162 -3.64 -14.00 2.07
C MET A 162 -4.27 -12.62 2.25
N LEU A 163 -5.59 -12.53 2.39
CA LEU A 163 -6.33 -11.29 2.60
C LEU A 163 -6.30 -10.81 4.07
N GLY A 164 -6.07 -11.73 5.03
CA GLY A 164 -6.03 -11.43 6.45
C GLY A 164 -7.42 -11.29 7.09
N LYS A 165 -7.54 -10.44 8.12
CA LYS A 165 -8.80 -10.23 8.86
C LYS A 165 -9.79 -9.43 8.00
N CYS A 166 -11.01 -9.96 7.81
CA CYS A 166 -12.09 -9.23 7.16
C CYS A 166 -12.70 -8.19 8.13
N ARG A 167 -13.30 -7.14 7.58
CA ARG A 167 -14.04 -6.11 8.35
C ARG A 167 -15.38 -6.62 8.82
N LYS A 168 -16.11 -7.28 7.93
CA LYS A 168 -17.43 -7.88 8.15
C LYS A 168 -17.68 -9.01 7.17
N TYR A 169 -18.67 -9.83 7.44
CA TYR A 169 -19.19 -10.79 6.48
C TYR A 169 -20.72 -10.79 6.50
N ARG A 170 -21.31 -11.28 5.41
CA ARG A 170 -22.75 -11.49 5.24
C ARG A 170 -22.99 -12.89 4.72
N ILE A 171 -24.03 -13.55 5.20
CA ILE A 171 -24.46 -14.87 4.74
C ILE A 171 -25.78 -14.69 3.99
N SER A 172 -25.85 -15.23 2.78
CA SER A 172 -27.09 -15.39 1.99
C SER A 172 -27.47 -16.87 2.01
N LYS A 173 -28.72 -17.17 2.40
CA LYS A 173 -29.23 -18.54 2.43
C LYS A 173 -29.64 -19.05 1.04
N ASN A 174 -29.90 -18.15 0.11
CA ASN A 174 -30.33 -18.49 -1.27
C ASN A 174 -29.12 -18.37 -2.18
N SER A 175 -28.35 -19.47 -2.31
CA SER A 175 -27.24 -19.54 -3.24
C SER A 175 -27.73 -20.00 -4.62
N CYS A 176 -27.23 -19.36 -5.68
CA CYS A 176 -27.34 -19.87 -7.05
C CYS A 176 -26.09 -20.67 -7.46
N PHE A 177 -25.08 -20.72 -6.62
CA PHE A 177 -23.83 -21.43 -6.89
C PHE A 177 -23.97 -22.94 -6.58
N MET A 178 -23.33 -23.79 -7.37
CA MET A 178 -23.33 -25.26 -7.20
C MET A 178 -24.73 -25.84 -6.91
N ASN A 179 -25.72 -25.46 -7.73
CA ASN A 179 -27.11 -25.92 -7.65
C ASN A 179 -27.84 -25.56 -6.35
N GLY A 180 -27.42 -24.49 -5.68
CA GLY A 180 -28.11 -23.93 -4.50
C GLY A 180 -28.02 -24.78 -3.22
N ASN A 181 -27.22 -25.85 -3.21
CA ASN A 181 -27.14 -26.75 -2.05
C ASN A 181 -26.13 -26.24 -1.00
N GLY A 182 -26.36 -25.02 -0.48
CA GLY A 182 -25.49 -24.39 0.51
C GLY A 182 -25.83 -22.93 0.76
N VAL A 183 -24.85 -22.16 1.21
CA VAL A 183 -24.96 -20.73 1.50
C VAL A 183 -23.81 -19.95 0.89
N ASP A 184 -24.09 -18.72 0.44
CA ASP A 184 -23.07 -17.79 -0.02
C ASP A 184 -22.64 -16.91 1.14
N ILE A 185 -21.33 -16.70 1.28
CA ILE A 185 -20.75 -15.86 2.31
C ILE A 185 -19.87 -14.81 1.65
N THR A 186 -20.24 -13.54 1.77
CA THR A 186 -19.44 -12.42 1.28
C THR A 186 -18.62 -11.84 2.41
N TYR A 187 -17.29 -11.93 2.31
CA TYR A 187 -16.34 -11.32 3.22
C TYR A 187 -15.88 -9.96 2.67
N THR A 188 -16.14 -8.88 3.40
CA THR A 188 -15.71 -7.53 3.03
C THR A 188 -14.37 -7.21 3.69
N TYR A 189 -13.37 -6.94 2.88
CA TYR A 189 -12.06 -6.43 3.27
C TYR A 189 -11.95 -4.93 2.96
N ASP A 190 -10.78 -4.33 3.19
CA ASP A 190 -10.58 -2.88 2.98
C ASP A 190 -10.86 -2.43 1.55
N THR A 191 -10.46 -3.23 0.58
CA THR A 191 -10.44 -2.85 -0.84
C THR A 191 -11.07 -3.88 -1.77
N VAL A 192 -11.39 -5.06 -1.26
CA VAL A 192 -11.96 -6.17 -2.03
C VAL A 192 -13.08 -6.85 -1.26
N GLU A 193 -13.95 -7.53 -1.99
CA GLU A 193 -14.93 -8.47 -1.47
C GLU A 193 -14.65 -9.86 -2.02
N LEU A 194 -14.66 -10.84 -1.13
CA LEU A 194 -14.50 -12.25 -1.43
C LEU A 194 -15.83 -12.94 -1.20
N SER A 195 -16.45 -13.47 -2.26
CA SER A 195 -17.61 -14.36 -2.17
C SER A 195 -17.14 -15.81 -2.15
N VAL A 196 -17.68 -16.57 -1.22
CA VAL A 196 -17.43 -18.00 -1.08
C VAL A 196 -18.75 -18.75 -0.91
N PHE A 197 -18.80 -19.95 -1.43
CA PHE A 197 -19.88 -20.89 -1.21
C PHE A 197 -19.49 -21.90 -0.13
N ARG A 198 -20.42 -22.17 0.79
CA ARG A 198 -20.31 -23.24 1.79
C ARG A 198 -21.37 -24.30 1.51
N PRO A 199 -20.99 -25.56 1.18
CA PRO A 199 -21.93 -26.63 0.98
C PRO A 199 -22.78 -26.90 2.24
N LYS A 200 -24.04 -27.31 2.03
CA LYS A 200 -24.97 -27.66 3.13
C LYS A 200 -24.36 -28.72 4.05
N GLY A 201 -24.52 -28.51 5.37
CA GLY A 201 -23.98 -29.42 6.38
C GLY A 201 -22.46 -29.42 6.56
N LYS A 202 -21.73 -28.57 5.81
CA LYS A 202 -20.26 -28.41 5.94
C LYS A 202 -19.89 -27.18 6.74
N ASN A 203 -18.67 -27.18 7.30
CA ASN A 203 -18.11 -26.04 8.00
C ASN A 203 -17.19 -25.21 7.09
N TYR A 204 -16.59 -24.13 7.60
CA TYR A 204 -15.74 -23.19 6.86
C TYR A 204 -14.53 -23.82 6.14
N LYS A 205 -14.07 -25.02 6.54
CA LYS A 205 -12.97 -25.73 5.88
C LYS A 205 -13.30 -26.16 4.45
N TYR A 206 -14.59 -26.28 4.15
CA TYR A 206 -15.13 -26.68 2.86
C TYR A 206 -15.55 -25.50 2.00
N ASP A 207 -15.39 -24.25 2.49
CA ASP A 207 -15.69 -23.07 1.71
C ASP A 207 -14.86 -23.05 0.41
N VAL A 208 -15.52 -22.79 -0.71
CA VAL A 208 -14.89 -22.61 -2.03
C VAL A 208 -15.09 -21.19 -2.53
N VAL A 209 -14.13 -20.70 -3.29
CA VAL A 209 -14.19 -19.36 -3.88
C VAL A 209 -15.23 -19.31 -4.98
N GLU A 210 -16.10 -18.32 -4.95
CA GLU A 210 -16.94 -17.93 -6.08
C GLU A 210 -16.27 -16.78 -6.85
N SER A 211 -15.93 -15.70 -6.16
CA SER A 211 -15.35 -14.52 -6.80
C SER A 211 -14.50 -13.68 -5.83
N LEU A 212 -13.59 -12.90 -6.39
CA LEU A 212 -12.88 -11.84 -5.71
C LEU A 212 -12.97 -10.57 -6.55
N VAL A 213 -13.66 -9.56 -6.03
CA VAL A 213 -13.95 -8.31 -6.75
C VAL A 213 -13.46 -7.08 -5.99
N ALA A 214 -13.36 -5.93 -6.69
CA ALA A 214 -13.14 -4.66 -6.01
C ALA A 214 -14.36 -4.34 -5.14
N ARG A 215 -14.12 -3.82 -3.95
CA ARG A 215 -15.19 -3.27 -3.12
C ARG A 215 -15.74 -1.99 -3.78
N TYR A 216 -17.05 -1.84 -3.80
CA TYR A 216 -17.76 -0.64 -4.26
C TYR A 216 -17.95 0.39 -3.17
#